data_ae28d7ef971de0e8b4e6c836d387f18f
#
_entry.id   ae28d7ef971de0e8b4e6c836d387f18f
#
_cell.length_a   1.000
_cell.length_b   1.000
_cell.length_c   1.000
_cell.angle_alpha   90.00
_cell.angle_beta   90.00
_cell.angle_gamma   90.00
#
_symmetry.space_group_name_H-M   'P 1'
#
loop_
_entity.id
_entity.type
_entity.pdbx_description
1 polymer ?
#
loop_
_entity_poly.entity_id
_entity_poly.type
_entity_poly.pdbx_seq_one_letter_code
_entity_poly.pdbx_strand_id
1 'polypeptide(L)'
;LLLFTVGETAYFRCEIKESALDTLLETGEWVLLPVGQLRNYAPKYRAFAGMVGYEYHVWYDTRHYCGRCGTKMQHGIVERMLQCPKCGCMEFSRLFPAVIVGIVDRQRDRVLVSRYAGREYTSYALIAGFSEMGETVEQTVHREVMEEVGLKVTNLRYYKSQPWPPSSSLLFGFFCDLDWESSITLDDHELEEAEWISRDELPDDEDYSLTREMMGVLRRSEEAHYPVAFYG
;
A
#
# COMPACT_ATOMS: atom_id res chain seq x y z
N LEU A 1 8.20 -8.16 -23.25
CA LEU A 1 6.85 -8.56 -22.87
C LEU A 1 5.99 -7.32 -22.67
N LEU A 2 4.85 -7.23 -23.39
CA LEU A 2 3.84 -6.20 -23.12
C LEU A 2 3.23 -6.44 -21.74
N LEU A 3 3.22 -5.42 -20.88
CA LEU A 3 2.59 -5.49 -19.56
C LEU A 3 1.15 -4.97 -19.58
N PHE A 4 0.97 -3.73 -20.03
CA PHE A 4 -0.35 -3.07 -20.09
C PHE A 4 -0.27 -1.81 -20.95
N THR A 5 -1.41 -1.17 -21.16
CA THR A 5 -1.53 0.14 -21.81
C THR A 5 -2.24 1.13 -20.89
N VAL A 6 -1.85 2.41 -20.96
CA VAL A 6 -2.53 3.53 -20.32
C VAL A 6 -2.85 4.56 -21.41
N GLY A 7 -4.11 4.71 -21.74
CA GLY A 7 -4.50 5.41 -22.96
C GLY A 7 -3.86 4.76 -24.18
N GLU A 8 -3.13 5.53 -24.97
CA GLU A 8 -2.42 5.04 -26.18
C GLU A 8 -0.97 4.57 -25.89
N THR A 9 -0.49 4.73 -24.66
CA THR A 9 0.89 4.38 -24.29
C THR A 9 0.98 2.92 -23.83
N ALA A 10 1.80 2.12 -24.49
CA ALA A 10 2.08 0.74 -24.12
C ALA A 10 3.33 0.66 -23.23
N TYR A 11 3.24 -0.15 -22.18
CA TYR A 11 4.32 -0.39 -21.22
C TYR A 11 4.85 -1.82 -21.38
N PHE A 12 6.16 -1.95 -21.48
CA PHE A 12 6.84 -3.22 -21.72
C PHE A 12 7.85 -3.53 -20.64
N ARG A 13 7.92 -4.81 -20.24
CA ARG A 13 9.07 -5.37 -19.54
C ARG A 13 10.12 -5.78 -20.58
N CYS A 14 11.32 -5.24 -20.43
CA CYS A 14 12.48 -5.61 -21.24
C CYS A 14 13.58 -6.16 -20.34
N GLU A 15 14.24 -7.22 -20.77
CA GLU A 15 15.49 -7.69 -20.18
C GLU A 15 16.64 -7.08 -20.99
N ILE A 16 17.45 -6.26 -20.34
CA ILE A 16 18.58 -5.59 -20.96
C ILE A 16 19.85 -6.33 -20.51
N LYS A 17 20.70 -6.73 -21.46
CA LYS A 17 22.01 -7.30 -21.13
C LYS A 17 22.89 -6.21 -20.53
N GLU A 18 23.74 -6.58 -19.56
CA GLU A 18 24.62 -5.66 -18.85
C GLU A 18 25.46 -4.79 -19.81
N SER A 19 26.06 -5.41 -20.84
CA SER A 19 26.84 -4.68 -21.86
C SER A 19 26.03 -3.65 -22.67
N ALA A 20 24.72 -3.90 -22.88
CA ALA A 20 23.84 -2.96 -23.56
C ALA A 20 23.37 -1.84 -22.61
N LEU A 21 23.25 -2.14 -21.32
CA LEU A 21 22.94 -1.16 -20.29
C LEU A 21 24.08 -0.14 -20.16
N ASP A 22 25.34 -0.61 -20.09
CA ASP A 22 26.52 0.25 -20.01
C ASP A 22 26.55 1.20 -21.23
N THR A 23 26.32 0.67 -22.44
CA THR A 23 26.25 1.50 -23.66
C THR A 23 25.16 2.58 -23.57
N LEU A 24 23.98 2.26 -23.03
CA LEU A 24 22.91 3.23 -22.86
C LEU A 24 23.28 4.34 -21.85
N LEU A 25 23.90 3.94 -20.73
CA LEU A 25 24.33 4.89 -19.70
C LEU A 25 25.45 5.82 -20.18
N GLU A 26 26.36 5.32 -21.01
CA GLU A 26 27.45 6.12 -21.63
C GLU A 26 26.94 7.24 -22.54
N THR A 27 25.71 7.12 -23.09
CA THR A 27 25.12 8.20 -23.91
C THR A 27 24.78 9.45 -23.09
N GLY A 28 24.64 9.32 -21.76
CA GLY A 28 24.17 10.38 -20.86
C GLY A 28 22.66 10.69 -20.97
N GLU A 29 21.94 10.02 -21.87
CA GLU A 29 20.49 10.17 -22.03
C GLU A 29 19.69 9.29 -21.05
N TRP A 30 20.34 8.28 -20.48
CA TRP A 30 19.75 7.31 -19.58
C TRP A 30 20.38 7.35 -18.20
N VAL A 31 19.57 7.11 -17.17
CA VAL A 31 20.01 7.05 -15.78
C VAL A 31 19.32 5.90 -15.07
N LEU A 32 20.09 5.21 -14.21
CA LEU A 32 19.53 4.21 -13.29
C LEU A 32 19.06 4.90 -12.00
N LEU A 33 17.85 4.63 -11.61
CA LEU A 33 17.25 5.18 -10.40
C LEU A 33 16.58 4.08 -9.57
N PRO A 34 16.64 4.16 -8.24
CA PRO A 34 15.79 3.34 -7.38
C PRO A 34 14.31 3.56 -7.74
N VAL A 35 13.54 2.47 -7.82
CA VAL A 35 12.12 2.54 -8.23
C VAL A 35 11.30 3.51 -7.37
N GLY A 36 11.61 3.61 -6.09
CA GLY A 36 10.93 4.54 -5.16
C GLY A 36 11.07 6.02 -5.55
N GLN A 37 12.10 6.39 -6.34
CA GLN A 37 12.24 7.77 -6.83
C GLN A 37 11.23 8.12 -7.92
N LEU A 38 10.57 7.15 -8.56
CA LEU A 38 9.53 7.39 -9.55
C LEU A 38 8.41 8.29 -8.99
N ARG A 39 8.10 8.18 -7.70
CA ARG A 39 7.08 9.04 -7.06
C ARG A 39 7.34 10.55 -7.20
N ASN A 40 8.58 10.95 -7.43
CA ASN A 40 8.99 12.36 -7.56
C ASN A 40 8.83 12.91 -8.99
N TYR A 41 8.48 12.05 -9.98
CA TYR A 41 8.38 12.42 -11.36
C TYR A 41 6.97 12.82 -11.78
N ALA A 42 6.89 13.68 -12.77
CA ALA A 42 5.67 14.11 -13.42
C ALA A 42 5.63 13.66 -14.90
N PRO A 43 4.46 13.41 -15.45
CA PRO A 43 3.16 13.40 -14.75
C PRO A 43 2.97 12.17 -13.86
N LYS A 44 2.28 12.31 -12.76
CA LYS A 44 2.11 11.28 -11.72
C LYS A 44 1.61 9.94 -12.25
N TYR A 45 0.71 9.93 -13.22
CA TYR A 45 0.19 8.68 -13.80
C TYR A 45 1.28 7.84 -14.49
N ARG A 46 2.30 8.49 -15.10
CA ARG A 46 3.44 7.77 -15.70
C ARG A 46 4.36 7.19 -14.64
N ALA A 47 4.62 7.94 -13.59
CA ALA A 47 5.37 7.46 -12.43
C ALA A 47 4.69 6.24 -11.79
N PHE A 48 3.38 6.31 -11.60
CA PHE A 48 2.57 5.21 -11.10
C PHE A 48 2.61 3.99 -12.04
N ALA A 49 2.45 4.20 -13.35
CA ALA A 49 2.56 3.14 -14.33
C ALA A 49 3.96 2.47 -14.32
N GLY A 50 5.02 3.24 -14.13
CA GLY A 50 6.38 2.71 -13.96
C GLY A 50 6.51 1.82 -12.72
N MET A 51 5.92 2.20 -11.59
CA MET A 51 5.92 1.39 -10.37
C MET A 51 5.10 0.11 -10.52
N VAL A 52 3.92 0.17 -11.15
CA VAL A 52 3.12 -1.01 -11.48
C VAL A 52 3.90 -1.94 -12.43
N GLY A 53 4.61 -1.36 -13.40
CA GLY A 53 5.50 -2.13 -14.30
C GLY A 53 6.61 -2.86 -13.56
N TYR A 54 7.21 -2.20 -12.56
CA TYR A 54 8.21 -2.81 -11.69
C TYR A 54 7.61 -3.93 -10.81
N GLU A 55 6.42 -3.74 -10.26
CA GLU A 55 5.70 -4.76 -9.49
C GLU A 55 5.46 -6.03 -10.33
N TYR A 56 5.02 -5.88 -11.59
CA TYR A 56 4.92 -7.00 -12.51
C TYR A 56 6.28 -7.64 -12.83
N HIS A 57 7.34 -6.83 -12.96
CA HIS A 57 8.69 -7.36 -13.16
C HIS A 57 9.09 -8.26 -11.99
N VAL A 58 8.94 -7.80 -10.76
CA VAL A 58 9.27 -8.56 -9.55
C VAL A 58 8.46 -9.86 -9.48
N TRP A 59 7.17 -9.80 -9.78
CA TRP A 59 6.33 -11.00 -9.81
C TRP A 59 6.83 -12.03 -10.84
N TYR A 60 7.12 -11.64 -12.08
CA TYR A 60 7.67 -12.55 -13.10
C TYR A 60 9.05 -13.06 -12.72
N ASP A 61 9.90 -12.22 -12.16
CA ASP A 61 11.27 -12.56 -11.80
C ASP A 61 11.35 -13.53 -10.62
N THR A 62 10.44 -13.43 -9.68
CA THR A 62 10.41 -14.27 -8.48
C THR A 62 9.60 -15.56 -8.64
N ARG A 63 8.95 -15.79 -9.80
CA ARG A 63 8.06 -16.93 -10.04
C ARG A 63 8.46 -17.79 -11.22
N HIS A 64 9.76 -17.96 -11.42
CA HIS A 64 10.31 -18.76 -12.52
C HIS A 64 10.00 -20.26 -12.41
N TYR A 65 9.85 -20.79 -11.21
CA TYR A 65 9.66 -22.22 -10.96
C TYR A 65 8.41 -22.48 -10.16
N CYS A 66 7.75 -23.61 -10.49
CA CYS A 66 6.56 -24.05 -9.80
C CYS A 66 6.87 -24.43 -8.35
N GLY A 67 6.22 -23.79 -7.39
CA GLY A 67 6.37 -24.07 -5.95
C GLY A 67 5.94 -25.47 -5.54
N ARG A 68 5.16 -26.17 -6.41
CA ARG A 68 4.70 -27.55 -6.15
C ARG A 68 5.66 -28.62 -6.63
N CYS A 69 6.26 -28.47 -7.81
CA CYS A 69 7.04 -29.53 -8.47
C CYS A 69 8.40 -29.10 -9.05
N GLY A 70 8.81 -27.86 -8.84
CA GLY A 70 10.09 -27.32 -9.29
C GLY A 70 10.26 -27.12 -10.80
N THR A 71 9.23 -27.41 -11.61
CA THR A 71 9.30 -27.26 -13.08
C THR A 71 9.21 -25.78 -13.46
N LYS A 72 9.95 -25.36 -14.48
CA LYS A 72 9.92 -23.98 -14.99
C LYS A 72 8.50 -23.61 -15.45
N MET A 73 8.02 -22.47 -14.98
CA MET A 73 6.70 -21.93 -15.32
C MET A 73 6.68 -21.35 -16.74
N GLN A 74 5.50 -21.31 -17.35
CA GLN A 74 5.24 -20.72 -18.65
C GLN A 74 4.16 -19.65 -18.53
N HIS A 75 4.19 -18.66 -19.41
CA HIS A 75 3.14 -17.63 -19.48
C HIS A 75 1.82 -18.26 -19.91
N GLY A 76 0.74 -17.87 -19.24
CA GLY A 76 -0.62 -18.19 -19.70
C GLY A 76 -0.93 -17.52 -21.04
N ILE A 77 -1.77 -18.17 -21.83
CA ILE A 77 -2.14 -17.69 -23.17
C ILE A 77 -3.35 -16.76 -23.11
N VAL A 78 -4.30 -17.05 -22.23
CA VAL A 78 -5.60 -16.35 -22.13
C VAL A 78 -5.58 -15.30 -21.05
N GLU A 79 -5.00 -15.63 -19.89
CA GLU A 79 -4.98 -14.75 -18.72
C GLU A 79 -3.54 -14.41 -18.33
N ARG A 80 -3.40 -13.32 -17.59
CA ARG A 80 -2.12 -12.93 -17.01
C ARG A 80 -1.81 -13.82 -15.81
N MET A 81 -1.25 -14.99 -16.10
CA MET A 81 -0.83 -15.97 -15.11
C MET A 81 0.45 -16.68 -15.59
N LEU A 82 1.09 -17.37 -14.67
CA LEU A 82 2.09 -18.38 -14.96
C LEU A 82 1.48 -19.76 -14.74
N GLN A 83 1.75 -20.70 -15.63
CA GLN A 83 1.24 -22.06 -15.55
C GLN A 83 2.38 -23.08 -15.59
N CYS A 84 2.31 -24.07 -14.73
CA CYS A 84 3.24 -25.18 -14.74
C CYS A 84 2.85 -26.18 -15.84
N PRO A 85 3.71 -26.44 -16.84
CA PRO A 85 3.40 -27.39 -17.92
C PRO A 85 3.36 -28.84 -17.46
N LYS A 86 3.94 -29.16 -16.27
CA LYS A 86 4.01 -30.51 -15.72
C LYS A 86 2.82 -30.86 -14.81
N CYS A 87 2.46 -29.98 -13.89
CA CYS A 87 1.45 -30.31 -12.87
C CYS A 87 0.20 -29.42 -12.96
N GLY A 88 0.13 -28.49 -13.91
CA GLY A 88 -1.01 -27.61 -14.11
C GLY A 88 -1.19 -26.51 -13.05
N CYS A 89 -0.28 -26.40 -12.08
CA CYS A 89 -0.35 -25.34 -11.05
C CYS A 89 -0.34 -23.95 -11.72
N MET A 90 -1.25 -23.11 -11.32
CA MET A 90 -1.39 -21.73 -11.79
C MET A 90 -0.91 -20.74 -10.72
N GLU A 91 -0.23 -19.69 -11.14
CA GLU A 91 0.22 -18.60 -10.29
C GLU A 91 -0.22 -17.27 -10.90
N PHE A 92 -1.06 -16.53 -10.17
CA PHE A 92 -1.51 -15.20 -10.55
C PHE A 92 -0.68 -14.13 -9.84
N SER A 93 -0.67 -12.92 -10.38
CA SER A 93 -0.12 -11.77 -9.66
C SER A 93 -0.90 -11.57 -8.36
N ARG A 94 -0.18 -11.29 -7.26
CA ARG A 94 -0.78 -11.15 -5.94
C ARG A 94 -0.94 -9.70 -5.58
N LEU A 95 -2.06 -9.39 -4.94
CA LEU A 95 -2.28 -8.16 -4.22
C LEU A 95 -2.54 -8.50 -2.76
N PHE A 96 -1.92 -7.75 -1.85
CA PHE A 96 -2.11 -7.92 -0.42
C PHE A 96 -3.08 -6.83 0.07
N PRO A 97 -4.32 -7.22 0.49
CA PRO A 97 -5.24 -6.27 1.11
C PRO A 97 -4.64 -5.74 2.40
N ALA A 98 -4.72 -4.42 2.59
CA ALA A 98 -4.27 -3.76 3.81
C ALA A 98 -5.18 -2.58 4.14
N VAL A 99 -5.30 -2.24 5.41
CA VAL A 99 -6.08 -1.10 5.87
C VAL A 99 -5.20 0.08 6.24
N ILE A 100 -5.73 1.30 6.09
CA ILE A 100 -5.20 2.53 6.67
C ILE A 100 -6.31 3.11 7.53
N VAL A 101 -6.03 3.39 8.80
CA VAL A 101 -7.06 3.73 9.79
C VAL A 101 -6.78 5.09 10.43
N GLY A 102 -7.66 6.06 10.16
CA GLY A 102 -7.67 7.35 10.83
C GLY A 102 -8.61 7.31 12.05
N ILE A 103 -8.06 7.41 13.26
CA ILE A 103 -8.79 7.28 14.52
C ILE A 103 -8.99 8.66 15.13
N VAL A 104 -10.23 8.99 15.49
CA VAL A 104 -10.61 10.29 16.07
C VAL A 104 -11.14 10.13 17.50
N ASP A 105 -10.55 10.83 18.44
CA ASP A 105 -11.13 11.11 19.76
C ASP A 105 -12.10 12.31 19.64
N ARG A 106 -13.40 12.01 19.46
CA ARG A 106 -14.44 13.02 19.31
C ARG A 106 -14.63 13.91 20.52
N GLN A 107 -14.30 13.43 21.70
CA GLN A 107 -14.50 14.19 22.95
C GLN A 107 -13.47 15.31 23.10
N ARG A 108 -12.24 15.06 22.64
CA ARG A 108 -11.11 15.99 22.74
C ARG A 108 -10.68 16.57 21.39
N ASP A 109 -11.38 16.22 20.33
CA ASP A 109 -11.11 16.62 18.94
C ASP A 109 -9.64 16.39 18.54
N ARG A 110 -9.14 15.17 18.77
CA ARG A 110 -7.77 14.77 18.49
C ARG A 110 -7.73 13.58 17.53
N VAL A 111 -6.62 13.43 16.85
CA VAL A 111 -6.35 12.33 15.91
C VAL A 111 -5.17 11.51 16.42
N LEU A 112 -5.29 10.18 16.36
CA LEU A 112 -4.18 9.28 16.65
C LEU A 112 -3.23 9.24 15.46
N VAL A 113 -1.95 9.44 15.73
CA VAL A 113 -0.85 9.25 14.79
C VAL A 113 0.19 8.33 15.39
N SER A 114 0.97 7.69 14.53
CA SER A 114 2.05 6.78 14.92
C SER A 114 3.35 7.08 14.18
N ARG A 115 4.45 6.52 14.67
CA ARG A 115 5.74 6.43 13.99
C ARG A 115 6.24 5.01 14.04
N TYR A 116 6.72 4.52 12.89
CA TYR A 116 7.23 3.15 12.80
C TYR A 116 8.60 3.01 13.46
N ALA A 117 8.80 1.93 14.20
CA ALA A 117 10.08 1.59 14.78
C ALA A 117 11.13 1.24 13.71
N GLY A 118 12.36 1.73 13.88
CA GLY A 118 13.52 1.33 13.07
C GLY A 118 13.48 1.69 11.59
N ARG A 119 12.59 2.59 11.15
CA ARG A 119 12.53 3.07 9.77
C ARG A 119 13.18 4.45 9.64
N GLU A 120 13.83 4.71 8.49
CA GLU A 120 14.35 6.05 8.14
C GLU A 120 13.23 7.11 7.99
N TYR A 121 12.00 6.66 7.78
CA TYR A 121 10.83 7.52 7.64
C TYR A 121 10.33 7.95 9.02
N THR A 122 10.60 9.20 9.38
CA THR A 122 10.29 9.79 10.70
C THR A 122 8.99 10.59 10.74
N SER A 123 8.27 10.67 9.62
CA SER A 123 7.00 11.41 9.57
C SER A 123 5.86 10.61 10.18
N TYR A 124 4.83 11.32 10.64
CA TYR A 124 3.61 10.69 11.13
C TYR A 124 2.98 9.73 10.13
N ALA A 125 2.48 8.63 10.64
CA ALA A 125 1.69 7.62 9.95
C ALA A 125 0.32 7.47 10.62
N LEU A 126 -0.61 6.83 9.92
CA LEU A 126 -1.84 6.29 10.49
C LEU A 126 -1.64 4.79 10.74
N ILE A 127 -2.43 4.20 11.64
CA ILE A 127 -2.43 2.76 11.88
C ILE A 127 -2.68 2.03 10.56
N ALA A 128 -1.92 0.98 10.28
CA ALA A 128 -1.99 0.29 9.00
C ALA A 128 -1.50 -1.15 9.11
N GLY A 129 -2.28 -2.09 8.60
CA GLY A 129 -1.86 -3.49 8.60
C GLY A 129 -2.51 -4.32 7.52
N PHE A 130 -2.00 -5.53 7.34
CA PHE A 130 -2.47 -6.47 6.32
C PHE A 130 -3.64 -7.31 6.82
N SER A 131 -4.60 -7.57 5.90
CA SER A 131 -5.67 -8.50 6.20
C SER A 131 -5.14 -9.94 6.25
N GLU A 132 -5.60 -10.70 7.22
CA GLU A 132 -5.34 -12.12 7.32
C GLU A 132 -6.38 -12.96 6.57
N MET A 133 -6.04 -14.24 6.31
CA MET A 133 -6.96 -15.15 5.64
C MET A 133 -8.22 -15.38 6.48
N GLY A 134 -9.38 -15.06 5.92
CA GLY A 134 -10.68 -15.21 6.57
C GLY A 134 -11.21 -13.94 7.22
N GLU A 135 -10.43 -12.87 7.27
CA GLU A 135 -10.89 -11.57 7.74
C GLU A 135 -11.60 -10.77 6.65
N THR A 136 -12.59 -9.98 7.04
CA THR A 136 -13.04 -8.83 6.27
C THR A 136 -12.12 -7.63 6.53
N VAL A 137 -12.08 -6.65 5.63
CA VAL A 137 -11.24 -5.45 5.84
C VAL A 137 -11.64 -4.67 7.10
N GLU A 138 -12.89 -4.76 7.50
CA GLU A 138 -13.39 -4.15 8.73
C GLU A 138 -12.88 -4.90 9.98
N GLN A 139 -12.86 -6.23 9.94
CA GLN A 139 -12.27 -7.04 11.02
C GLN A 139 -10.78 -6.75 11.16
N THR A 140 -10.08 -6.58 10.01
CA THR A 140 -8.68 -6.16 10.00
C THR A 140 -8.51 -4.81 10.71
N VAL A 141 -9.38 -3.81 10.47
CA VAL A 141 -9.33 -2.53 11.20
C VAL A 141 -9.37 -2.72 12.70
N HIS A 142 -10.32 -3.52 13.20
CA HIS A 142 -10.45 -3.75 14.64
C HIS A 142 -9.26 -4.49 15.24
N ARG A 143 -8.73 -5.50 14.53
CA ARG A 143 -7.57 -6.26 14.99
C ARG A 143 -6.32 -5.39 15.03
N GLU A 144 -5.98 -4.72 13.93
CA GLU A 144 -4.76 -3.89 13.84
C GLU A 144 -4.76 -2.76 14.87
N VAL A 145 -5.89 -2.07 15.07
CA VAL A 145 -6.00 -1.03 16.10
C VAL A 145 -5.80 -1.62 17.50
N MET A 146 -6.32 -2.82 17.75
CA MET A 146 -6.14 -3.48 19.04
C MET A 146 -4.71 -3.96 19.24
N GLU A 147 -4.07 -4.51 18.21
CA GLU A 147 -2.71 -5.05 18.28
C GLU A 147 -1.68 -3.94 18.39
N GLU A 148 -1.73 -2.92 17.53
CA GLU A 148 -0.71 -1.87 17.49
C GLU A 148 -0.81 -0.87 18.66
N VAL A 149 -2.03 -0.53 19.09
CA VAL A 149 -2.24 0.56 20.08
C VAL A 149 -3.16 0.23 21.25
N GLY A 150 -3.72 -0.98 21.32
CA GLY A 150 -4.59 -1.44 22.41
C GLY A 150 -5.93 -0.72 22.53
N LEU A 151 -6.39 -0.06 21.46
CA LEU A 151 -7.62 0.73 21.46
C LEU A 151 -8.79 -0.04 20.84
N LYS A 152 -10.01 0.34 21.26
CA LYS A 152 -11.26 -0.08 20.62
C LYS A 152 -11.84 1.08 19.83
N VAL A 153 -12.34 0.76 18.64
CA VAL A 153 -12.92 1.76 17.72
C VAL A 153 -14.33 1.36 17.30
N THR A 154 -15.09 2.38 16.93
CA THR A 154 -16.49 2.26 16.48
C THR A 154 -16.73 3.18 15.29
N ASN A 155 -17.95 3.12 14.73
CA ASN A 155 -18.35 4.01 13.63
C ASN A 155 -17.36 4.00 12.46
N LEU A 156 -16.93 2.81 12.00
CA LEU A 156 -16.05 2.69 10.84
C LEU A 156 -16.73 3.29 9.60
N ARG A 157 -15.99 4.17 8.92
CA ARG A 157 -16.42 4.85 7.69
C ARG A 157 -15.42 4.54 6.60
N TYR A 158 -15.85 3.83 5.57
CA TYR A 158 -15.02 3.58 4.41
C TYR A 158 -14.78 4.88 3.63
N TYR A 159 -13.52 5.18 3.36
CA TYR A 159 -13.11 6.34 2.59
C TYR A 159 -12.96 6.00 1.10
N LYS A 160 -11.91 5.28 0.76
CA LYS A 160 -11.65 4.77 -0.58
C LYS A 160 -10.57 3.67 -0.56
N SER A 161 -10.35 3.02 -1.70
CA SER A 161 -9.19 2.14 -1.90
C SER A 161 -8.17 2.79 -2.82
N GLN A 162 -6.90 2.40 -2.64
CA GLN A 162 -5.79 2.83 -3.49
C GLN A 162 -4.80 1.68 -3.67
N PRO A 163 -4.40 1.34 -4.92
CA PRO A 163 -3.27 0.44 -5.14
C PRO A 163 -1.97 1.09 -4.64
N TRP A 164 -1.13 0.27 -4.03
CA TRP A 164 0.17 0.69 -3.51
C TRP A 164 1.29 -0.26 -4.00
N PRO A 165 1.83 -0.01 -5.23
CA PRO A 165 2.79 -0.90 -5.87
C PRO A 165 4.07 -1.20 -5.06
N PRO A 166 4.60 -0.28 -4.22
CA PRO A 166 5.81 -0.58 -3.46
C PRO A 166 5.74 -1.83 -2.57
N SER A 167 4.55 -2.21 -2.11
CA SER A 167 4.32 -3.42 -1.30
C SER A 167 3.32 -4.38 -1.93
N SER A 168 2.99 -4.23 -3.22
CA SER A 168 1.95 -5.02 -3.90
C SER A 168 0.62 -5.02 -3.14
N SER A 169 0.27 -3.89 -2.52
CA SER A 169 -0.91 -3.78 -1.67
C SER A 169 -2.09 -3.12 -2.38
N LEU A 170 -3.28 -3.54 -1.98
CA LEU A 170 -4.50 -2.77 -2.19
C LEU A 170 -4.93 -2.21 -0.83
N LEU A 171 -4.74 -0.91 -0.66
CA LEU A 171 -5.04 -0.21 0.58
C LEU A 171 -6.53 0.16 0.65
N PHE A 172 -7.14 -0.03 1.81
CA PHE A 172 -8.50 0.38 2.14
C PHE A 172 -8.46 1.40 3.27
N GLY A 173 -8.83 2.65 2.97
CA GLY A 173 -8.86 3.73 3.96
C GLY A 173 -10.16 3.72 4.75
N PHE A 174 -10.03 3.77 6.08
CA PHE A 174 -11.14 3.90 7.02
C PHE A 174 -10.90 5.04 7.99
N PHE A 175 -11.98 5.77 8.29
CA PHE A 175 -12.05 6.63 9.47
C PHE A 175 -12.91 5.93 10.53
N CYS A 176 -12.52 6.09 11.80
CA CYS A 176 -13.30 5.56 12.91
C CYS A 176 -13.20 6.47 14.13
N ASP A 177 -14.11 6.27 15.07
CA ASP A 177 -14.13 6.98 16.32
C ASP A 177 -13.58 6.10 17.45
N LEU A 178 -12.84 6.67 18.38
CA LEU A 178 -12.47 6.00 19.62
C LEU A 178 -13.76 5.61 20.37
N ASP A 179 -13.89 4.32 20.75
CA ASP A 179 -15.11 3.82 21.41
C ASP A 179 -15.22 4.36 22.84
N TRP A 180 -14.16 4.21 23.63
CA TRP A 180 -14.06 4.81 24.95
C TRP A 180 -12.62 5.17 25.29
N GLU A 181 -12.43 6.01 26.31
CA GLU A 181 -11.11 6.38 26.78
C GLU A 181 -10.37 5.16 27.33
N SER A 182 -9.25 4.82 26.69
CA SER A 182 -8.27 3.87 27.19
C SER A 182 -6.86 4.44 26.96
N SER A 183 -5.93 4.02 27.80
CA SER A 183 -4.51 4.34 27.56
C SER A 183 -4.00 3.60 26.33
N ILE A 184 -3.20 4.28 25.53
CA ILE A 184 -2.48 3.63 24.44
C ILE A 184 -1.53 2.59 25.03
N THR A 185 -1.58 1.38 24.47
CA THR A 185 -0.64 0.30 24.75
C THR A 185 0.04 -0.07 23.44
N LEU A 186 1.28 0.35 23.30
CA LEU A 186 2.05 0.14 22.05
C LEU A 186 2.48 -1.31 21.91
N ASP A 187 2.42 -1.81 20.66
CA ASP A 187 3.33 -2.88 20.22
C ASP A 187 4.68 -2.25 19.85
N ASP A 188 5.65 -2.36 20.74
CA ASP A 188 7.01 -1.79 20.61
C ASP A 188 7.86 -2.48 19.52
N HIS A 189 7.39 -3.57 18.93
CA HIS A 189 8.02 -4.21 17.78
C HIS A 189 7.71 -3.51 16.46
N GLU A 190 6.53 -2.90 16.35
CA GLU A 190 6.05 -2.26 15.11
C GLU A 190 6.10 -0.73 15.19
N LEU A 191 5.73 -0.17 16.34
CA LEU A 191 5.66 1.27 16.53
C LEU A 191 6.68 1.77 17.55
N GLU A 192 7.39 2.84 17.20
CA GLU A 192 8.24 3.59 18.13
C GLU A 192 7.40 4.52 19.02
N GLU A 193 6.35 5.09 18.47
CA GLU A 193 5.50 6.07 19.13
C GLU A 193 4.08 6.04 18.58
N ALA A 194 3.09 6.23 19.45
CA ALA A 194 1.73 6.62 19.07
C ALA A 194 1.21 7.68 20.03
N GLU A 195 0.67 8.75 19.48
CA GLU A 195 0.23 9.91 20.25
C GLU A 195 -1.04 10.54 19.68
N TRP A 196 -1.76 11.22 20.54
CA TRP A 196 -2.91 12.02 20.19
C TRP A 196 -2.48 13.46 19.90
N ILE A 197 -2.63 13.91 18.67
CA ILE A 197 -2.31 15.29 18.26
C ILE A 197 -3.57 16.07 17.88
N SER A 198 -3.46 17.40 17.88
CA SER A 198 -4.52 18.26 17.34
C SER A 198 -4.54 18.17 15.81
N ARG A 199 -5.69 18.46 15.21
CA ARG A 199 -5.87 18.34 13.75
C ARG A 199 -4.97 19.26 12.94
N ASP A 200 -4.64 20.42 13.47
CA ASP A 200 -3.75 21.41 12.82
C ASP A 200 -2.28 20.99 12.82
N GLU A 201 -1.88 20.05 13.68
CA GLU A 201 -0.53 19.47 13.69
C GLU A 201 -0.34 18.36 12.64
N LEU A 202 -1.45 17.87 12.04
CA LEU A 202 -1.36 16.89 10.97
C LEU A 202 -0.60 17.48 9.76
N PRO A 203 0.30 16.71 9.13
CA PRO A 203 1.04 17.17 7.98
C PRO A 203 0.11 17.46 6.79
N ASP A 204 0.60 18.32 5.88
CA ASP A 204 -0.12 18.63 4.66
C ASP A 204 -0.29 17.42 3.75
N ASP A 205 -1.34 17.47 2.92
CA ASP A 205 -1.62 16.47 1.91
C ASP A 205 -0.47 16.39 0.90
N GLU A 206 -0.08 15.19 0.57
CA GLU A 206 0.82 14.88 -0.52
C GLU A 206 0.02 14.12 -1.59
N ASP A 207 0.01 14.62 -2.80
CA ASP A 207 -0.71 14.11 -3.97
C ASP A 207 -0.26 12.70 -4.43
N TYR A 208 0.11 11.83 -3.49
CA TYR A 208 0.69 10.53 -3.78
C TYR A 208 0.22 9.39 -2.87
N SER A 209 0.01 9.66 -1.60
CA SER A 209 -0.19 8.64 -0.56
C SER A 209 -1.60 8.72 0.03
N LEU A 210 -2.30 7.57 0.07
CA LEU A 210 -3.60 7.48 0.73
C LEU A 210 -3.55 7.99 2.18
N THR A 211 -2.49 7.64 2.92
CA THR A 211 -2.30 8.10 4.31
C THR A 211 -2.28 9.63 4.40
N ARG A 212 -1.54 10.32 3.51
CA ARG A 212 -1.45 11.77 3.52
C ARG A 212 -2.76 12.43 3.11
N GLU A 213 -3.43 11.89 2.11
CA GLU A 213 -4.75 12.36 1.71
C GLU A 213 -5.77 12.21 2.86
N MET A 214 -5.76 11.08 3.57
CA MET A 214 -6.61 10.86 4.74
C MET A 214 -6.28 11.82 5.89
N MET A 215 -5.00 12.13 6.13
CA MET A 215 -4.59 13.15 7.09
C MET A 215 -5.14 14.55 6.70
N GLY A 216 -5.14 14.88 5.41
CA GLY A 216 -5.77 16.10 4.90
C GLY A 216 -7.28 16.16 5.17
N VAL A 217 -8.00 15.05 4.99
CA VAL A 217 -9.43 14.93 5.35
C VAL A 217 -9.65 15.13 6.85
N LEU A 218 -8.84 14.49 7.69
CA LEU A 218 -8.89 14.61 9.15
C LEU A 218 -8.60 16.03 9.61
N ARG A 219 -7.61 16.70 9.00
CA ARG A 219 -7.26 18.11 9.30
C ARG A 219 -8.42 19.05 9.02
N ARG A 220 -9.22 18.80 7.97
CA ARG A 220 -10.40 19.60 7.62
C ARG A 220 -11.67 19.16 8.34
N SER A 221 -11.62 18.17 9.21
CA SER A 221 -12.78 17.59 9.93
C SER A 221 -13.88 17.05 8.98
N GLU A 222 -13.49 16.54 7.82
CA GLU A 222 -14.41 16.06 6.77
C GLU A 222 -14.73 14.56 6.89
N GLU A 223 -14.04 13.81 7.76
CA GLU A 223 -14.18 12.37 7.91
C GLU A 223 -15.59 11.93 8.36
N ALA A 224 -16.35 12.83 9.01
CA ALA A 224 -17.73 12.56 9.42
C ALA A 224 -18.73 12.52 8.26
N HIS A 225 -18.36 13.03 7.08
CA HIS A 225 -19.22 13.05 5.89
C HIS A 225 -19.33 11.65 5.23
N TYR A 226 -18.43 10.74 5.54
CA TYR A 226 -18.46 9.38 4.98
C TYR A 226 -19.43 8.49 5.76
N PRO A 227 -20.21 7.64 5.07
CA PRO A 227 -21.21 6.81 5.72
C PRO A 227 -20.55 5.75 6.61
N VAL A 228 -21.18 5.50 7.75
CA VAL A 228 -20.76 4.40 8.64
C VAL A 228 -21.02 3.08 7.91
N ALA A 229 -20.03 2.22 7.87
CA ALA A 229 -20.16 0.87 7.34
C ALA A 229 -21.04 0.04 8.29
N PHE A 230 -22.08 -0.60 7.72
CA PHE A 230 -22.90 -1.54 8.46
C PHE A 230 -22.24 -2.91 8.42
N TYR A 231 -22.01 -3.47 9.61
CA TYR A 231 -21.66 -4.88 9.75
C TYR A 231 -22.93 -5.67 9.98
N GLY A 232 -23.18 -6.64 9.11
CA GLY A 232 -24.24 -7.63 9.30
C GLY A 232 -23.78 -8.74 10.24
#